data_7d30a3c976319eb5208d0a2cc3dc17ab
#
_entry.id   7d30a3c976319eb5208d0a2cc3dc17ab
#
_cell.length_a   1.000
_cell.length_b   1.000
_cell.length_c   1.000
_cell.angle_alpha   90.00
_cell.angle_beta   90.00
_cell.angle_gamma   90.00
#
_symmetry.space_group_name_H-M   'P 1'
#
loop_
_entity.id
_entity.type
_entity.pdbx_description
1 polymer ?
#
loop_
_entity_poly.entity_id
_entity_poly.type
_entity_poly.pdbx_seq_one_letter_code
_entity_poly.pdbx_strand_id
1 'polypeptide(L)'
;MNIPKKLNPAPLLISAINIKFDSDIPTEAIFGILYQNIQSSLGTFKSFPMPIINIPLEIRENDDNLKFMPVYTLLDDSKQYSIQIGGKVASIVYDKAYGIEYGGWRDYFRPEIEKFITCIYKSKVIKKIINLEYQNIDFFQDENMFKKINIKIDYPTECTSKQLSFSETFEGITNNVSINGSAQAIVGNKNTAGSTIDIKTIFTNSDINVNNIKEILEKMHKSNKKLFFSIIKEEYINAKFNPEY
;
A
#
# COMPACT_ATOMS: atom_id res chain seq x y z
N MET A 1 17.54 -2.66 -18.45
CA MET A 1 16.08 -2.74 -18.61
C MET A 1 15.50 -1.33 -18.68
N ASN A 2 14.76 -1.01 -19.71
CA ASN A 2 14.07 0.28 -19.81
C ASN A 2 12.74 0.14 -19.04
N ILE A 3 12.55 0.95 -17.98
CA ILE A 3 11.38 0.85 -17.11
C ILE A 3 10.28 1.77 -17.68
N PRO A 4 9.11 1.24 -18.09
CA PRO A 4 8.00 2.04 -18.58
C PRO A 4 7.54 3.09 -17.56
N LYS A 5 7.11 4.25 -18.02
CA LYS A 5 6.46 5.26 -17.18
C LYS A 5 5.09 4.79 -16.73
N LYS A 6 4.36 4.13 -17.63
CA LYS A 6 2.98 3.68 -17.40
C LYS A 6 2.72 2.34 -18.12
N LEU A 7 1.86 1.52 -17.55
CA LEU A 7 1.24 0.35 -18.19
C LEU A 7 -0.23 0.63 -18.46
N ASN A 8 -0.74 0.22 -19.61
CA ASN A 8 -2.12 0.44 -19.98
C ASN A 8 -2.74 -0.86 -20.59
N PRO A 9 -3.70 -1.52 -19.91
CA PRO A 9 -4.21 -1.21 -18.57
C PRO A 9 -3.18 -1.50 -17.47
N ALA A 10 -3.24 -0.74 -16.36
CA ALA A 10 -2.39 -1.03 -15.21
C ALA A 10 -2.94 -2.25 -14.44
N PRO A 11 -2.08 -3.22 -14.04
CA PRO A 11 -2.50 -4.36 -13.22
C PRO A 11 -2.77 -3.99 -11.75
N LEU A 12 -2.46 -2.75 -11.36
CA LEU A 12 -2.56 -2.28 -9.99
C LEU A 12 -3.98 -2.43 -9.44
N LEU A 13 -4.11 -3.16 -8.34
CA LEU A 13 -5.36 -3.35 -7.60
C LEU A 13 -5.40 -2.41 -6.38
N ILE A 14 -4.34 -2.41 -5.57
CA ILE A 14 -4.23 -1.62 -4.35
C ILE A 14 -2.89 -0.88 -4.36
N SER A 15 -2.91 0.39 -3.95
CA SER A 15 -1.70 1.14 -3.61
C SER A 15 -1.90 1.85 -2.27
N ALA A 16 -1.00 1.64 -1.32
CA ALA A 16 -1.15 2.17 0.03
C ALA A 16 0.14 2.76 0.58
N ILE A 17 0.00 3.83 1.36
CA ILE A 17 1.05 4.32 2.25
C ILE A 17 0.56 4.17 3.68
N ASN A 18 1.33 3.44 4.50
CA ASN A 18 1.09 3.28 5.92
C ASN A 18 2.16 4.04 6.69
N ILE A 19 1.74 4.87 7.62
CA ILE A 19 2.60 5.61 8.56
C ILE A 19 2.42 4.96 9.92
N LYS A 20 3.44 4.26 10.41
CA LYS A 20 3.45 3.74 11.77
C LYS A 20 4.18 4.72 12.67
N PHE A 21 3.58 5.06 13.79
CA PHE A 21 4.07 6.12 14.67
C PHE A 21 3.88 5.81 16.15
N ASP A 22 4.66 6.50 16.98
CA ASP A 22 4.42 6.64 18.41
C ASP A 22 3.73 7.96 18.71
N SER A 23 2.95 7.98 19.78
CA SER A 23 2.21 9.14 20.29
C SER A 23 2.25 9.18 21.80
N ASP A 24 2.28 10.39 22.36
CA ASP A 24 2.08 10.63 23.80
C ASP A 24 0.58 10.84 24.12
N ILE A 25 -0.28 10.85 23.10
CA ILE A 25 -1.73 11.01 23.24
C ILE A 25 -2.36 9.64 23.46
N PRO A 26 -3.32 9.51 24.39
CA PRO A 26 -4.06 8.26 24.57
C PRO A 26 -4.71 7.79 23.28
N THR A 27 -4.64 6.48 23.02
CA THR A 27 -5.11 5.84 21.77
C THR A 27 -6.55 6.20 21.44
N GLU A 28 -7.42 6.30 22.45
CA GLU A 28 -8.84 6.64 22.28
C GLU A 28 -9.06 8.05 21.73
N ALA A 29 -8.16 8.99 22.03
CA ALA A 29 -8.26 10.37 21.57
C ALA A 29 -7.69 10.57 20.17
N ILE A 30 -6.77 9.71 19.71
CA ILE A 30 -6.04 9.84 18.43
C ILE A 30 -7.01 9.92 17.26
N PHE A 31 -7.99 9.01 17.18
CA PHE A 31 -8.96 9.00 16.10
C PHE A 31 -9.69 10.34 15.99
N GLY A 32 -10.23 10.85 17.09
CA GLY A 32 -11.00 12.11 17.08
C GLY A 32 -10.16 13.30 16.58
N ILE A 33 -8.91 13.40 17.04
CA ILE A 33 -8.00 14.47 16.66
C ILE A 33 -7.63 14.36 15.18
N LEU A 34 -7.23 13.18 14.69
CA LEU A 34 -6.90 12.96 13.29
C LEU A 34 -8.10 13.17 12.39
N TYR A 35 -9.28 12.66 12.76
CA TYR A 35 -10.51 12.84 12.00
C TYR A 35 -10.85 14.31 11.81
N GLN A 36 -10.82 15.11 12.87
CA GLN A 36 -11.08 16.55 12.79
C GLN A 36 -10.10 17.27 11.87
N ASN A 37 -8.80 16.95 11.94
CA ASN A 37 -7.79 17.55 11.08
C ASN A 37 -7.98 17.14 9.61
N ILE A 38 -8.32 15.87 9.35
CA ILE A 38 -8.60 15.36 8.01
C ILE A 38 -9.80 16.06 7.40
N GLN A 39 -10.91 16.16 8.15
CA GLN A 39 -12.12 16.88 7.70
C GLN A 39 -11.83 18.32 7.32
N SER A 40 -11.01 19.02 8.10
CA SER A 40 -10.70 20.43 7.83
C SER A 40 -9.71 20.65 6.70
N SER A 41 -8.86 19.67 6.39
CA SER A 41 -7.72 19.83 5.46
C SER A 41 -7.89 19.11 4.13
N LEU A 42 -8.59 17.98 4.11
CA LEU A 42 -8.65 17.09 2.95
C LEU A 42 -10.06 16.92 2.36
N GLY A 43 -11.09 17.27 3.09
CA GLY A 43 -12.48 17.17 2.65
C GLY A 43 -13.37 16.40 3.60
N THR A 44 -14.62 16.20 3.22
CA THR A 44 -15.64 15.59 4.08
C THR A 44 -15.65 14.08 3.90
N PHE A 45 -15.16 13.38 4.92
CA PHE A 45 -15.13 11.93 4.94
C PHE A 45 -16.19 11.36 5.90
N LYS A 46 -16.82 10.26 5.50
CA LYS A 46 -17.67 9.44 6.36
C LYS A 46 -16.81 8.38 7.05
N SER A 47 -16.99 8.19 8.33
CA SER A 47 -16.24 7.21 9.14
C SER A 47 -17.01 5.90 9.27
N PHE A 48 -16.31 4.79 9.06
CA PHE A 48 -16.81 3.43 9.20
C PHE A 48 -15.88 2.64 10.12
N PRO A 49 -16.42 2.00 11.19
CA PRO A 49 -15.60 1.15 12.06
C PRO A 49 -15.18 -0.13 11.31
N MET A 50 -13.95 -0.56 11.53
CA MET A 50 -13.44 -1.84 11.03
C MET A 50 -13.67 -2.95 12.07
N PRO A 51 -13.77 -4.24 11.66
CA PRO A 51 -14.07 -5.35 12.57
C PRO A 51 -13.14 -5.45 13.77
N ILE A 52 -11.90 -5.01 13.64
CA ILE A 52 -10.89 -5.00 14.72
C ILE A 52 -11.30 -4.12 15.94
N ILE A 53 -12.25 -3.20 15.77
CA ILE A 53 -12.74 -2.37 16.88
C ILE A 53 -13.37 -3.23 18.00
N ASN A 54 -13.87 -4.42 17.63
CA ASN A 54 -14.47 -5.37 18.59
C ASN A 54 -13.44 -6.09 19.47
N ILE A 55 -12.15 -5.99 19.14
CA ILE A 55 -11.07 -6.51 19.99
C ILE A 55 -10.78 -5.48 21.09
N PRO A 56 -10.77 -5.87 22.37
CA PRO A 56 -10.45 -4.96 23.46
C PRO A 56 -9.15 -4.17 23.23
N LEU A 57 -9.15 -2.89 23.59
CA LEU A 57 -8.00 -2.00 23.37
C LEU A 57 -6.72 -2.55 23.99
N GLU A 58 -6.80 -3.05 25.21
CA GLU A 58 -5.67 -3.65 25.91
C GLU A 58 -5.01 -4.79 25.13
N ILE A 59 -5.80 -5.64 24.49
CA ILE A 59 -5.28 -6.73 23.64
C ILE A 59 -4.62 -6.14 22.38
N ARG A 60 -5.27 -5.16 21.73
CA ARG A 60 -4.74 -4.54 20.51
C ARG A 60 -3.40 -3.82 20.74
N GLU A 61 -3.24 -3.19 21.91
CA GLU A 61 -2.00 -2.44 22.21
C GLU A 61 -0.82 -3.35 22.56
N ASN A 62 -1.09 -4.52 23.13
CA ASN A 62 -0.08 -5.48 23.58
C ASN A 62 0.29 -6.52 22.52
N ASP A 63 -0.47 -6.65 21.43
CA ASP A 63 -0.17 -7.58 20.35
C ASP A 63 0.53 -6.85 19.18
N ASP A 64 1.72 -7.32 18.82
CA ASP A 64 2.54 -6.71 17.76
C ASP A 64 1.87 -6.72 16.38
N ASN A 65 0.96 -7.65 16.12
CA ASN A 65 0.22 -7.74 14.86
C ASN A 65 -0.99 -6.79 14.85
N LEU A 66 -1.54 -6.46 16.01
CA LEU A 66 -2.78 -5.69 16.13
C LEU A 66 -2.54 -4.20 16.39
N LYS A 67 -1.46 -3.83 17.10
CA LYS A 67 -1.19 -2.44 17.51
C LYS A 67 -1.08 -1.44 16.37
N PHE A 68 -0.70 -1.92 15.16
CA PHE A 68 -0.62 -1.11 13.95
C PHE A 68 -1.75 -1.39 12.97
N MET A 69 -2.82 -2.03 13.39
CA MET A 69 -3.98 -2.20 12.52
C MET A 69 -4.91 -0.98 12.61
N PRO A 70 -5.45 -0.54 11.47
CA PRO A 70 -6.45 0.53 11.45
C PRO A 70 -7.76 0.05 12.08
N VAL A 71 -8.44 0.97 12.76
CA VAL A 71 -9.71 0.74 13.49
C VAL A 71 -10.89 1.39 12.77
N TYR A 72 -10.62 2.42 12.00
CA TYR A 72 -11.61 3.14 11.19
C TYR A 72 -11.13 3.30 9.77
N THR A 73 -12.08 3.21 8.84
CA THR A 73 -11.92 3.63 7.45
C THR A 73 -12.74 4.89 7.20
N LEU A 74 -12.13 5.87 6.56
CA LEU A 74 -12.75 7.11 6.15
C LEU A 74 -12.94 7.09 4.64
N LEU A 75 -14.17 7.30 4.18
CA LEU A 75 -14.54 7.29 2.76
C LEU A 75 -15.14 8.64 2.36
N ASP A 76 -14.77 9.09 1.19
CA ASP A 76 -15.36 10.24 0.49
C ASP A 76 -15.62 9.79 -0.95
N ASP A 77 -16.89 9.81 -1.38
CA ASP A 77 -17.31 9.34 -2.69
C ASP A 77 -16.69 10.13 -3.86
N SER A 78 -16.15 11.33 -3.59
CA SER A 78 -15.45 12.17 -4.56
C SER A 78 -13.94 11.86 -4.68
N LYS A 79 -13.40 11.01 -3.80
CA LYS A 79 -11.96 10.70 -3.74
C LYS A 79 -11.67 9.33 -4.32
N GLN A 80 -10.48 9.22 -4.94
CA GLN A 80 -9.97 7.94 -5.46
C GLN A 80 -9.22 7.12 -4.40
N TYR A 81 -9.33 7.50 -3.13
CA TYR A 81 -8.66 6.85 -2.03
C TYR A 81 -9.51 6.89 -0.77
N SER A 82 -9.26 5.97 0.11
CA SER A 82 -9.72 5.98 1.49
C SER A 82 -8.58 6.35 2.44
N ILE A 83 -8.95 6.78 3.65
CA ILE A 83 -8.00 6.97 4.75
C ILE A 83 -8.34 5.97 5.84
N GLN A 84 -7.33 5.32 6.40
CA GLN A 84 -7.51 4.36 7.49
C GLN A 84 -6.73 4.85 8.72
N ILE A 85 -7.35 4.78 9.89
CA ILE A 85 -6.79 5.29 11.14
C ILE A 85 -6.87 4.22 12.23
N GLY A 86 -5.77 4.01 12.93
CA GLY A 86 -5.65 3.23 14.15
C GLY A 86 -4.96 4.03 15.25
N GLY A 87 -4.70 3.38 16.39
CA GLY A 87 -4.02 4.02 17.53
C GLY A 87 -2.57 4.41 17.25
N LYS A 88 -1.87 3.66 16.39
CA LYS A 88 -0.45 3.86 16.05
C LYS A 88 -0.19 3.78 14.53
N VAL A 89 -1.22 3.90 13.73
CA VAL A 89 -1.14 3.85 12.28
C VAL A 89 -2.12 4.82 11.64
N ALA A 90 -1.69 5.45 10.56
CA ALA A 90 -2.54 6.20 9.65
C ALA A 90 -2.13 5.87 8.23
N SER A 91 -3.10 5.61 7.37
CA SER A 91 -2.88 5.13 6.00
C SER A 91 -3.73 5.89 5.00
N ILE A 92 -3.20 6.08 3.80
CA ILE A 92 -3.95 6.48 2.61
C ILE A 92 -3.90 5.33 1.61
N VAL A 93 -5.06 4.89 1.13
CA VAL A 93 -5.21 3.65 0.37
C VAL A 93 -6.03 3.92 -0.89
N TYR A 94 -5.42 3.72 -2.05
CA TYR A 94 -6.14 3.53 -3.30
C TYR A 94 -6.54 2.06 -3.41
N ASP A 95 -7.80 1.80 -3.75
CA ASP A 95 -8.32 0.45 -4.01
C ASP A 95 -9.22 0.48 -5.24
N LYS A 96 -8.86 -0.28 -6.27
CA LYS A 96 -9.59 -0.40 -7.53
C LYS A 96 -11.00 -1.00 -7.35
N ALA A 97 -11.23 -1.74 -6.27
CA ALA A 97 -12.53 -2.31 -5.96
C ALA A 97 -13.62 -1.24 -5.77
N TYR A 98 -13.24 -0.01 -5.43
CA TYR A 98 -14.18 1.13 -5.38
C TYR A 98 -14.58 1.70 -6.76
N GLY A 99 -14.15 1.07 -7.86
CA GLY A 99 -14.58 1.41 -9.22
C GLY A 99 -13.93 2.67 -9.80
N ILE A 100 -12.91 3.21 -9.15
CA ILE A 100 -12.25 4.45 -9.57
C ILE A 100 -10.93 4.12 -10.26
N GLU A 101 -10.66 4.74 -11.44
CA GLU A 101 -9.38 4.56 -12.12
C GLU A 101 -8.24 5.25 -11.38
N TYR A 102 -7.10 4.57 -11.29
CA TYR A 102 -5.88 5.12 -10.71
C TYR A 102 -5.35 6.29 -11.53
N GLY A 103 -5.38 7.48 -10.94
CA GLY A 103 -4.91 8.73 -11.57
C GLY A 103 -3.40 8.83 -11.78
N GLY A 104 -2.65 7.79 -11.36
CA GLY A 104 -1.20 7.72 -11.48
C GLY A 104 -0.46 8.27 -10.25
N TRP A 105 0.80 7.84 -10.11
CA TRP A 105 1.65 8.22 -8.98
C TRP A 105 1.94 9.71 -8.93
N ARG A 106 2.47 10.27 -10.01
CA ARG A 106 2.96 11.65 -10.03
C ARG A 106 1.86 12.70 -9.99
N ASP A 107 0.81 12.45 -10.77
CA ASP A 107 -0.18 13.47 -11.09
C ASP A 107 -1.31 13.48 -10.07
N TYR A 108 -1.52 12.35 -9.37
CA TYR A 108 -2.60 12.24 -8.42
C TYR A 108 -2.19 11.69 -7.05
N PHE A 109 -1.70 10.46 -6.95
CA PHE A 109 -1.59 9.78 -5.65
C PHE A 109 -0.52 10.38 -4.75
N ARG A 110 0.67 10.69 -5.26
CA ARG A 110 1.73 11.31 -4.46
C ARG A 110 1.33 12.69 -3.90
N PRO A 111 0.74 13.63 -4.67
CA PRO A 111 0.25 14.89 -4.11
C PRO A 111 -0.76 14.71 -2.98
N GLU A 112 -1.66 13.73 -3.07
CA GLU A 112 -2.62 13.45 -2.01
C GLU A 112 -1.95 12.84 -0.77
N ILE A 113 -0.93 11.97 -0.95
CA ILE A 113 -0.11 11.47 0.15
C ILE A 113 0.63 12.61 0.86
N GLU A 114 1.22 13.55 0.12
CA GLU A 114 1.93 14.71 0.68
C GLU A 114 0.99 15.59 1.52
N LYS A 115 -0.23 15.85 1.04
CA LYS A 115 -1.27 16.56 1.79
C LYS A 115 -1.69 15.80 3.05
N PHE A 116 -1.92 14.49 2.92
CA PHE A 116 -2.30 13.63 4.04
C PHE A 116 -1.24 13.62 5.14
N ILE A 117 0.02 13.42 4.79
CA ILE A 117 1.14 13.44 5.74
C ILE A 117 1.25 14.80 6.43
N THR A 118 1.15 15.89 5.67
CA THR A 118 1.16 17.25 6.22
C THR A 118 0.00 17.46 7.21
N CYS A 119 -1.18 16.97 6.90
CA CYS A 119 -2.35 17.03 7.77
C CYS A 119 -2.10 16.29 9.09
N ILE A 120 -1.56 15.06 9.01
CA ILE A 120 -1.25 14.26 10.20
C ILE A 120 -0.18 14.93 11.08
N TYR A 121 0.87 15.49 10.51
CA TYR A 121 1.87 16.22 11.28
C TYR A 121 1.30 17.46 11.98
N LYS A 122 0.43 18.21 11.29
CA LYS A 122 -0.25 19.39 11.87
C LYS A 122 -1.15 19.03 13.06
N SER A 123 -1.65 17.82 13.13
CA SER A 123 -2.48 17.34 14.24
C SER A 123 -1.72 17.24 15.57
N LYS A 124 -0.37 17.21 15.51
CA LYS A 124 0.53 16.99 16.66
C LYS A 124 0.30 15.66 17.40
N VAL A 125 -0.39 14.72 16.76
CA VAL A 125 -0.60 13.36 17.31
C VAL A 125 0.70 12.56 17.25
N ILE A 126 1.49 12.75 16.19
CA ILE A 126 2.73 12.00 15.98
C ILE A 126 3.85 12.61 16.81
N LYS A 127 4.39 11.81 17.73
CA LYS A 127 5.65 12.09 18.43
C LYS A 127 6.84 11.71 17.57
N LYS A 128 6.80 10.51 16.98
CA LYS A 128 7.86 9.95 16.14
C LYS A 128 7.26 9.00 15.13
N ILE A 129 7.72 9.06 13.87
CA ILE A 129 7.44 8.02 12.88
C ILE A 129 8.39 6.84 13.14
N ILE A 130 7.82 5.64 13.25
CA ILE A 130 8.56 4.39 13.41
C ILE A 130 9.04 3.92 12.05
N ASN A 131 8.11 3.84 11.08
CA ASN A 131 8.42 3.52 9.69
C ASN A 131 7.34 4.05 8.74
N LEU A 132 7.71 4.08 7.47
CA LEU A 132 6.81 4.24 6.33
C LEU A 132 6.77 2.94 5.55
N GLU A 133 5.57 2.51 5.15
CA GLU A 133 5.38 1.36 4.28
C GLU A 133 4.64 1.82 3.03
N TYR A 134 5.21 1.57 1.86
CA TYR A 134 4.57 1.72 0.56
C TYR A 134 4.28 0.35 0.00
N GLN A 135 3.01 0.04 -0.23
CA GLN A 135 2.57 -1.25 -0.73
C GLN A 135 1.84 -1.10 -2.05
N ASN A 136 2.18 -1.92 -3.02
CA ASN A 136 1.42 -2.13 -4.24
C ASN A 136 1.04 -3.59 -4.34
N ILE A 137 -0.24 -3.84 -4.62
CA ILE A 137 -0.75 -5.16 -4.97
C ILE A 137 -1.23 -5.09 -6.41
N ASP A 138 -0.57 -5.82 -7.28
CA ASP A 138 -0.94 -6.00 -8.67
C ASP A 138 -1.70 -7.32 -8.85
N PHE A 139 -2.78 -7.31 -9.62
CA PHE A 139 -3.62 -8.47 -9.90
C PHE A 139 -3.63 -8.80 -11.39
N PHE A 140 -3.38 -10.05 -11.72
CA PHE A 140 -3.31 -10.58 -13.07
C PHE A 140 -4.42 -11.61 -13.26
N GLN A 141 -5.53 -11.14 -13.83
CA GLN A 141 -6.72 -11.94 -14.04
C GLN A 141 -6.44 -13.13 -14.96
N ASP A 142 -6.91 -14.32 -14.56
CA ASP A 142 -6.81 -15.58 -15.30
C ASP A 142 -5.38 -16.00 -15.70
N GLU A 143 -4.36 -15.41 -15.04
CA GLU A 143 -2.94 -15.67 -15.33
C GLU A 143 -2.27 -16.45 -14.20
N ASN A 144 -1.37 -17.36 -14.58
CA ASN A 144 -0.42 -17.95 -13.67
C ASN A 144 0.92 -17.23 -13.75
N MET A 145 1.15 -16.29 -12.82
CA MET A 145 2.34 -15.42 -12.84
C MET A 145 3.65 -16.18 -12.65
N PHE A 146 3.67 -17.38 -12.08
CA PHE A 146 4.89 -18.18 -12.00
C PHE A 146 5.49 -18.58 -13.36
N LYS A 147 4.69 -18.56 -14.42
CA LYS A 147 5.18 -18.76 -15.80
C LYS A 147 5.66 -17.46 -16.45
N LYS A 148 5.34 -16.30 -15.85
CA LYS A 148 5.55 -14.96 -16.41
C LYS A 148 6.63 -14.15 -15.68
N ILE A 149 7.23 -14.73 -14.63
CA ILE A 149 8.29 -14.07 -13.86
C ILE A 149 9.68 -14.60 -14.24
N ASN A 150 10.71 -13.80 -13.94
CA ASN A 150 12.11 -14.11 -14.16
C ASN A 150 12.70 -15.08 -13.11
N ILE A 151 11.96 -15.34 -12.03
CA ILE A 151 12.40 -16.22 -10.95
C ILE A 151 12.19 -17.67 -11.39
N LYS A 152 13.26 -18.44 -11.47
CA LYS A 152 13.20 -19.87 -11.72
C LYS A 152 13.16 -20.60 -10.39
N ILE A 153 12.16 -21.45 -10.24
CA ILE A 153 11.99 -22.32 -9.07
C ILE A 153 11.84 -23.74 -9.60
N ASP A 154 12.80 -24.58 -9.28
CA ASP A 154 12.74 -26.02 -9.63
C ASP A 154 11.96 -26.75 -8.56
N TYR A 155 10.79 -27.22 -8.92
CA TYR A 155 9.97 -28.08 -8.06
C TYR A 155 10.12 -29.53 -8.48
N PRO A 156 10.34 -30.45 -7.53
CA PRO A 156 10.43 -31.89 -7.84
C PRO A 156 9.08 -32.52 -8.23
N THR A 157 7.96 -31.83 -8.00
CA THR A 157 6.60 -32.34 -8.26
C THR A 157 5.69 -31.20 -8.73
N GLU A 158 4.57 -31.53 -9.41
CA GLU A 158 3.55 -30.53 -9.75
C GLU A 158 2.89 -29.97 -8.50
N CYS A 159 3.04 -28.67 -8.28
CA CYS A 159 2.38 -27.95 -7.20
C CYS A 159 1.07 -27.35 -7.70
N THR A 160 -0.04 -27.63 -7.01
CA THR A 160 -1.38 -27.10 -7.36
C THR A 160 -1.60 -25.69 -6.88
N SER A 161 -0.98 -25.26 -5.76
CA SER A 161 -0.96 -23.86 -5.32
C SER A 161 0.48 -23.41 -5.11
N LYS A 162 0.80 -22.21 -5.59
CA LYS A 162 2.16 -21.67 -5.51
C LYS A 162 2.13 -20.33 -4.82
N GLN A 163 2.93 -20.21 -3.78
CA GLN A 163 3.21 -18.95 -3.12
C GLN A 163 4.72 -18.84 -2.95
N LEU A 164 5.26 -17.67 -3.28
CA LEU A 164 6.66 -17.31 -3.09
C LEU A 164 6.72 -16.01 -2.32
N SER A 165 7.52 -16.00 -1.26
CA SER A 165 7.82 -14.76 -0.53
C SER A 165 9.31 -14.63 -0.31
N PHE A 166 9.83 -13.43 -0.50
CA PHE A 166 11.23 -13.10 -0.23
C PHE A 166 11.36 -11.63 0.15
N SER A 167 12.50 -11.29 0.73
CA SER A 167 12.83 -9.92 1.10
C SER A 167 14.21 -9.56 0.57
N GLU A 168 14.37 -8.31 0.19
CA GLU A 168 15.67 -7.71 -0.11
C GLU A 168 15.82 -6.40 0.65
N THR A 169 17.06 -6.06 1.05
CA THR A 169 17.36 -4.77 1.68
C THR A 169 18.48 -4.10 0.92
N PHE A 170 18.26 -2.87 0.48
CA PHE A 170 19.22 -2.06 -0.21
C PHE A 170 19.07 -0.58 0.19
N GLU A 171 20.20 0.07 0.56
CA GLU A 171 20.25 1.50 0.95
C GLU A 171 19.21 1.91 2.02
N GLY A 172 19.00 1.06 3.02
CA GLY A 172 18.05 1.33 4.12
C GLY A 172 16.56 1.17 3.75
N ILE A 173 16.29 0.66 2.55
CA ILE A 173 14.95 0.29 2.10
C ILE A 173 14.84 -1.23 2.07
N THR A 174 13.81 -1.78 2.71
CA THR A 174 13.48 -3.20 2.67
C THR A 174 12.25 -3.42 1.80
N ASN A 175 12.38 -4.25 0.78
CA ASN A 175 11.27 -4.69 -0.05
C ASN A 175 10.88 -6.12 0.36
N ASN A 176 9.64 -6.31 0.77
CA ASN A 176 9.04 -7.62 0.98
C ASN A 176 8.14 -7.93 -0.21
N VAL A 177 8.38 -9.06 -0.86
CA VAL A 177 7.63 -9.51 -2.04
C VAL A 177 6.84 -10.76 -1.70
N SER A 178 5.58 -10.80 -2.10
CA SER A 178 4.76 -12.01 -2.06
C SER A 178 4.09 -12.20 -3.42
N ILE A 179 4.28 -13.37 -4.02
CA ILE A 179 3.66 -13.77 -5.27
C ILE A 179 2.73 -14.94 -4.97
N ASN A 180 1.44 -14.77 -5.28
CA ASN A 180 0.45 -15.81 -5.10
C ASN A 180 -0.14 -16.19 -6.47
N GLY A 181 0.03 -17.47 -6.86
CA GLY A 181 -0.46 -18.00 -8.13
C GLY A 181 -1.95 -18.41 -8.12
N SER A 182 -2.63 -18.31 -6.97
CA SER A 182 -4.03 -18.72 -6.79
C SER A 182 -4.76 -17.70 -5.92
N ALA A 183 -4.94 -16.49 -6.44
CA ALA A 183 -5.60 -15.39 -5.76
C ALA A 183 -7.03 -15.18 -6.30
N GLN A 184 -7.89 -14.57 -5.47
CA GLN A 184 -9.19 -14.05 -5.88
C GLN A 184 -9.25 -12.55 -5.57
N ALA A 185 -9.83 -11.78 -6.48
CA ALA A 185 -10.03 -10.35 -6.31
C ALA A 185 -11.42 -9.94 -6.81
N ILE A 186 -11.96 -8.87 -6.24
CA ILE A 186 -13.18 -8.24 -6.77
C ILE A 186 -12.74 -7.24 -7.84
N VAL A 187 -13.13 -7.51 -9.08
CA VAL A 187 -12.86 -6.64 -10.22
C VAL A 187 -14.20 -6.30 -10.89
N GLY A 188 -14.58 -5.02 -10.85
CA GLY A 188 -15.85 -4.56 -11.43
C GLY A 188 -17.07 -5.31 -10.87
N ASN A 189 -17.17 -5.48 -9.56
CA ASN A 189 -18.23 -6.19 -8.84
C ASN A 189 -18.31 -7.71 -9.11
N LYS A 190 -17.27 -8.32 -9.69
CA LYS A 190 -17.17 -9.76 -9.91
C LYS A 190 -16.01 -10.34 -9.15
N ASN A 191 -16.24 -11.50 -8.50
CA ASN A 191 -15.15 -12.28 -7.92
C ASN A 191 -14.40 -12.97 -9.06
N THR A 192 -13.12 -12.67 -9.19
CA THR A 192 -12.29 -13.06 -10.33
C THR A 192 -11.05 -13.80 -9.81
N ALA A 193 -10.75 -14.95 -10.40
CA ALA A 193 -9.55 -15.71 -10.11
C ALA A 193 -8.34 -15.14 -10.86
N GLY A 194 -7.13 -15.35 -10.31
CA GLY A 194 -5.89 -14.89 -10.94
C GLY A 194 -4.68 -15.07 -10.04
N SER A 195 -3.67 -14.25 -10.27
CA SER A 195 -2.45 -14.20 -9.46
C SER A 195 -2.22 -12.79 -8.94
N THR A 196 -1.54 -12.67 -7.79
CA THR A 196 -1.09 -11.38 -7.26
C THR A 196 0.42 -11.29 -7.17
N ILE A 197 0.93 -10.09 -7.36
CA ILE A 197 2.27 -9.67 -6.92
C ILE A 197 2.07 -8.54 -5.92
N ASP A 198 2.45 -8.77 -4.68
CA ASP A 198 2.41 -7.80 -3.58
C ASP A 198 3.86 -7.39 -3.26
N ILE A 199 4.15 -6.11 -3.38
CA ILE A 199 5.47 -5.54 -3.04
C ILE A 199 5.25 -4.48 -1.97
N LYS A 200 5.74 -4.77 -0.76
CA LYS A 200 5.75 -3.85 0.37
C LYS A 200 7.16 -3.31 0.56
N THR A 201 7.32 -2.04 0.30
CA THR A 201 8.58 -1.29 0.48
C THR A 201 8.54 -0.57 1.82
N ILE A 202 9.51 -0.84 2.69
CA ILE A 202 9.58 -0.32 4.06
C ILE A 202 10.81 0.57 4.18
N PHE A 203 10.61 1.77 4.68
CA PHE A 203 11.68 2.69 5.07
C PHE A 203 11.63 2.91 6.58
N THR A 204 12.71 2.53 7.26
CA THR A 204 12.85 2.67 8.72
C THR A 204 14.01 3.60 9.01
N ASN A 205 13.70 4.80 9.50
CA ASN A 205 14.71 5.78 9.94
C ASN A 205 14.09 6.69 11.01
N SER A 206 14.87 7.05 12.00
CA SER A 206 14.47 7.99 13.06
C SER A 206 14.23 9.42 12.59
N ASP A 207 14.76 9.78 11.41
CA ASP A 207 14.79 11.15 10.91
C ASP A 207 13.66 11.45 9.91
N ILE A 208 12.65 10.58 9.80
CA ILE A 208 11.49 10.83 8.94
C ILE A 208 10.73 12.05 9.46
N ASN A 209 10.62 13.08 8.62
CA ASN A 209 9.92 14.32 8.94
C ASN A 209 9.33 14.97 7.68
N VAL A 210 8.56 16.05 7.84
CA VAL A 210 7.86 16.73 6.74
C VAL A 210 8.81 17.23 5.64
N ASN A 211 10.04 17.62 5.99
CA ASN A 211 10.96 18.22 5.02
C ASN A 211 11.58 17.18 4.07
N ASN A 212 11.74 15.93 4.53
CA ASN A 212 12.39 14.87 3.74
C ASN A 212 11.40 13.82 3.21
N ILE A 213 10.14 13.87 3.62
CA ILE A 213 9.13 12.86 3.27
C ILE A 213 8.97 12.67 1.77
N LYS A 214 9.00 13.76 1.01
CA LYS A 214 8.87 13.73 -0.46
C LYS A 214 9.99 12.92 -1.12
N GLU A 215 11.22 13.14 -0.69
CA GLU A 215 12.38 12.42 -1.21
C GLU A 215 12.31 10.93 -0.84
N ILE A 216 11.90 10.63 0.40
CA ILE A 216 11.70 9.26 0.87
C ILE A 216 10.64 8.53 0.04
N LEU A 217 9.49 9.16 -0.17
CA LEU A 217 8.41 8.58 -0.99
C LEU A 217 8.85 8.30 -2.43
N GLU A 218 9.62 9.20 -3.04
CA GLU A 218 10.17 9.00 -4.37
C GLU A 218 11.18 7.83 -4.42
N LYS A 219 12.04 7.70 -3.39
CA LYS A 219 12.96 6.57 -3.28
C LYS A 219 12.21 5.25 -3.13
N MET A 220 11.19 5.22 -2.25
CA MET A 220 10.36 4.03 -2.05
C MET A 220 9.61 3.63 -3.32
N HIS A 221 8.97 4.59 -3.99
CA HIS A 221 8.28 4.34 -5.25
C HIS A 221 9.22 3.82 -6.35
N LYS A 222 10.39 4.43 -6.51
CA LYS A 222 11.40 3.97 -7.48
C LYS A 222 11.88 2.54 -7.18
N SER A 223 12.13 2.23 -5.91
CA SER A 223 12.55 0.89 -5.47
C SER A 223 11.48 -0.15 -5.77
N ASN A 224 10.23 0.10 -5.35
CA ASN A 224 9.08 -0.76 -5.60
C ASN A 224 8.88 -1.00 -7.10
N LYS A 225 8.86 0.08 -7.90
CA LYS A 225 8.70 0.01 -9.36
C LYS A 225 9.83 -0.76 -10.04
N LYS A 226 11.09 -0.50 -9.66
CA LYS A 226 12.25 -1.22 -10.22
C LYS A 226 12.14 -2.71 -9.95
N LEU A 227 11.78 -3.09 -8.73
CA LEU A 227 11.61 -4.48 -8.33
C LEU A 227 10.48 -5.16 -9.10
N PHE A 228 9.31 -4.52 -9.22
CA PHE A 228 8.19 -5.03 -10.02
C PHE A 228 8.63 -5.40 -11.43
N PHE A 229 9.29 -4.48 -12.15
CA PHE A 229 9.74 -4.73 -13.52
C PHE A 229 10.91 -5.72 -13.62
N SER A 230 11.70 -5.89 -12.56
CA SER A 230 12.74 -6.93 -12.55
C SER A 230 12.18 -8.34 -12.37
N ILE A 231 11.06 -8.46 -11.65
CA ILE A 231 10.39 -9.74 -11.40
C ILE A 231 9.68 -10.25 -12.65
N ILE A 232 8.98 -9.39 -13.39
CA ILE A 232 8.14 -9.79 -14.53
C ILE A 232 8.97 -9.85 -15.82
N LYS A 233 8.73 -10.86 -16.64
CA LYS A 233 9.36 -10.99 -17.96
C LYS A 233 8.96 -9.83 -18.86
N GLU A 234 9.94 -9.21 -19.50
CA GLU A 234 9.72 -8.08 -20.44
C GLU A 234 8.80 -8.47 -21.60
N GLU A 235 8.97 -9.67 -22.14
CA GLU A 235 8.11 -10.22 -23.20
C GLU A 235 6.62 -10.27 -22.80
N TYR A 236 6.33 -10.60 -21.52
CA TYR A 236 4.96 -10.62 -21.01
C TYR A 236 4.41 -9.20 -20.86
N ILE A 237 5.22 -8.26 -20.35
CA ILE A 237 4.82 -6.85 -20.22
C ILE A 237 4.42 -6.29 -21.59
N ASN A 238 5.27 -6.50 -22.61
CA ASN A 238 5.05 -5.98 -23.96
C ASN A 238 3.85 -6.65 -24.66
N ALA A 239 3.57 -7.92 -24.38
CA ALA A 239 2.45 -8.64 -24.98
C ALA A 239 1.09 -8.32 -24.32
N LYS A 240 1.08 -8.05 -23.03
CA LYS A 240 -0.18 -7.91 -22.26
C LYS A 240 -0.59 -6.45 -22.03
N PHE A 241 0.39 -5.56 -21.95
CA PHE A 241 0.18 -4.16 -21.62
C PHE A 241 0.74 -3.28 -22.75
N ASN A 242 0.21 -2.08 -22.91
CA ASN A 242 0.78 -1.07 -23.80
C ASN A 242 1.72 -0.17 -22.97
N PRO A 243 3.02 -0.51 -22.85
CA PRO A 243 3.96 0.24 -22.03
C PRO A 243 4.31 1.58 -22.66
N GLU A 244 4.19 2.67 -21.88
CA GLU A 244 4.69 4.00 -22.25
C GLU A 244 6.07 4.22 -21.62
N TYR A 245 7.08 4.50 -22.44
CA TYR A 245 8.47 4.70 -22.00
C TYR A 245 8.88 6.15 -21.81
#